data_534e46d76aa2b2bb0e61ba99414ff9d8
#
_entry.id   534e46d76aa2b2bb0e61ba99414ff9d8
#
_cell.length_a   1.000
_cell.length_b   1.000
_cell.length_c   1.000
_cell.angle_alpha   90.00
_cell.angle_beta   90.00
_cell.angle_gamma   90.00
#
_symmetry.space_group_name_H-M   'P 1'
#
loop_
_entity.id
_entity.type
_entity.pdbx_description
1 polymer ?
#
loop_
_entity_poly.entity_id
_entity_poly.type
_entity_poly.pdbx_seq_one_letter_code
_entity_poly.pdbx_strand_id
1 'polypeptide(L)'
;MKTAILVPARLASTRLHEKMLHTIHGKPVLQWVAERIRAQAPEIPLFFAVDDQRLVDLLAQSGFEAIMTNADHTCGTDRIAEANGTGGADNGINIQGDQALVTGAQIRSLVKLIEGDTQMATLGTPLPVYAHFNKRSVDDVYNDSGDVKLICDKNGDAIYFSRSPIPYFRDAGGAYDTAAANACPVLIHLGLYAYTAKFLQTFSSLAPSSLETAEKLEMLRATENGYRISVGVSEDPYIEIDTLEQARDYERYLAEKS
;
A
#
# COMPACT_ATOMS: atom_id res chain seq x y z
N MET A 1 -22.91 -2.55 3.63
CA MET A 1 -21.78 -2.06 4.43
C MET A 1 -21.25 -0.78 3.80
N LYS A 2 -20.90 0.23 4.61
CA LYS A 2 -20.31 1.48 4.12
C LYS A 2 -18.80 1.29 3.99
N THR A 3 -18.26 1.49 2.80
CA THR A 3 -16.82 1.45 2.55
C THR A 3 -16.30 2.87 2.35
N ALA A 4 -15.14 3.20 2.91
CA ALA A 4 -14.45 4.47 2.70
C ALA A 4 -12.98 4.23 2.33
N ILE A 5 -12.41 5.13 1.55
CA ILE A 5 -10.97 5.17 1.31
C ILE A 5 -10.36 6.09 2.37
N LEU A 6 -9.34 5.58 3.04
CA LEU A 6 -8.60 6.25 4.11
C LEU A 6 -7.14 6.38 3.67
N VAL A 7 -6.66 7.62 3.56
CA VAL A 7 -5.30 7.91 3.11
C VAL A 7 -4.49 8.46 4.28
N PRO A 8 -3.59 7.68 4.89
CA PRO A 8 -2.69 8.20 5.91
C PRO A 8 -1.63 9.08 5.24
N ALA A 9 -1.45 10.28 5.74
CA ALA A 9 -0.42 11.19 5.29
C ALA A 9 0.23 11.91 6.47
N ARG A 10 1.53 11.70 6.65
CA ARG A 10 2.32 12.41 7.66
C ARG A 10 3.27 13.39 6.99
N LEU A 11 3.47 14.54 7.65
CA LEU A 11 4.39 15.52 7.12
C LEU A 11 5.85 15.08 7.22
N ALA A 12 6.23 14.49 8.36
CA ALA A 12 7.58 13.99 8.58
C ALA A 12 7.89 12.80 7.66
N SER A 13 8.94 12.91 6.87
CA SER A 13 9.45 11.85 6.01
C SER A 13 10.98 11.86 6.02
N THR A 14 11.60 10.66 6.11
CA THR A 14 13.05 10.51 6.26
C THR A 14 13.80 10.46 4.93
N ARG A 15 13.23 9.85 3.89
CA ARG A 15 13.86 9.66 2.57
C ARG A 15 13.69 10.85 1.64
N LEU A 16 12.53 11.47 1.64
CA LEU A 16 12.21 12.68 0.89
C LEU A 16 11.58 13.67 1.87
N HIS A 17 12.30 14.73 2.24
CA HIS A 17 11.85 15.73 3.22
C HIS A 17 10.48 16.30 2.82
N GLU A 18 9.55 16.34 3.77
CA GLU A 18 8.16 16.81 3.57
C GLU A 18 7.52 16.23 2.29
N LYS A 19 7.70 14.92 2.06
CA LYS A 19 7.28 14.20 0.86
C LYS A 19 5.89 14.57 0.35
N MET A 20 4.92 14.71 1.24
CA MET A 20 3.53 15.04 0.89
C MET A 20 3.38 16.41 0.24
N LEU A 21 4.26 17.36 0.60
CA LEU A 21 4.32 18.71 0.05
C LEU A 21 5.31 18.85 -1.11
N HIS A 22 6.13 17.83 -1.38
CA HIS A 22 7.06 17.85 -2.52
C HIS A 22 6.29 18.02 -3.83
N THR A 23 6.75 18.94 -4.68
CA THR A 23 6.03 19.30 -5.91
C THR A 23 6.58 18.58 -7.14
N ILE A 24 5.68 18.00 -7.91
CA ILE A 24 5.92 17.40 -9.23
C ILE A 24 5.07 18.17 -10.24
N HIS A 25 5.70 18.78 -11.25
CA HIS A 25 5.03 19.69 -12.20
C HIS A 25 4.22 20.79 -11.50
N GLY A 26 4.77 21.34 -10.39
CA GLY A 26 4.14 22.42 -9.61
C GLY A 26 2.97 21.99 -8.73
N LYS A 27 2.66 20.70 -8.64
CA LYS A 27 1.58 20.14 -7.82
C LYS A 27 2.15 19.22 -6.73
N PRO A 28 1.75 19.38 -5.45
CA PRO A 28 2.19 18.50 -4.35
C PRO A 28 1.84 17.03 -4.58
N VAL A 29 2.70 16.10 -4.11
CA VAL A 29 2.48 14.64 -4.20
C VAL A 29 1.12 14.24 -3.63
N LEU A 30 0.78 14.73 -2.44
CA LEU A 30 -0.51 14.41 -1.82
C LEU A 30 -1.72 14.84 -2.66
N GLN A 31 -1.61 15.96 -3.38
CA GLN A 31 -2.67 16.42 -4.26
C GLN A 31 -2.78 15.54 -5.52
N TRP A 32 -1.65 15.08 -6.09
CA TRP A 32 -1.66 14.11 -7.18
C TRP A 32 -2.39 12.82 -6.79
N VAL A 33 -2.09 12.29 -5.60
CA VAL A 33 -2.74 11.08 -5.05
C VAL A 33 -4.23 11.33 -4.83
N ALA A 34 -4.60 12.46 -4.22
CA ALA A 34 -5.99 12.81 -3.94
C ALA A 34 -6.85 12.88 -5.21
N GLU A 35 -6.37 13.62 -6.21
CA GLU A 35 -7.05 13.74 -7.51
C GLU A 35 -7.14 12.40 -8.25
N ARG A 36 -6.06 11.60 -8.17
CA ARG A 36 -6.02 10.27 -8.77
C ARG A 36 -7.07 9.35 -8.15
N ILE A 37 -7.13 9.25 -6.83
CA ILE A 37 -8.11 8.40 -6.14
C ILE A 37 -9.54 8.84 -6.49
N ARG A 38 -9.84 10.14 -6.42
CA ARG A 38 -11.16 10.67 -6.77
C ARG A 38 -11.56 10.35 -8.21
N ALA A 39 -10.61 10.43 -9.15
CA ALA A 39 -10.87 10.08 -10.55
C ALA A 39 -11.10 8.57 -10.77
N GLN A 40 -10.45 7.71 -9.97
CA GLN A 40 -10.50 6.26 -10.11
C GLN A 40 -11.67 5.60 -9.38
N ALA A 41 -12.17 6.22 -8.30
CA ALA A 41 -13.26 5.69 -7.46
C ALA A 41 -14.13 6.84 -6.92
N PRO A 42 -14.80 7.62 -7.80
CA PRO A 42 -15.57 8.80 -7.38
C PRO A 42 -16.77 8.45 -6.49
N GLU A 43 -17.23 7.21 -6.54
CA GLU A 43 -18.37 6.69 -5.79
C GLU A 43 -18.04 6.34 -4.33
N ILE A 44 -16.74 6.22 -3.97
CA ILE A 44 -16.34 5.84 -2.62
C ILE A 44 -15.91 7.08 -1.83
N PRO A 45 -16.48 7.32 -0.65
CA PRO A 45 -16.03 8.41 0.25
C PRO A 45 -14.52 8.35 0.50
N LEU A 46 -13.85 9.50 0.39
CA LEU A 46 -12.40 9.64 0.50
C LEU A 46 -12.05 10.60 1.64
N PHE A 47 -11.27 10.12 2.61
CA PHE A 47 -10.80 10.88 3.76
C PHE A 47 -9.28 10.77 3.90
N PHE A 48 -8.65 11.86 4.28
CA PHE A 48 -7.22 11.93 4.55
C PHE A 48 -6.98 12.03 6.06
N ALA A 49 -6.23 11.07 6.61
CA ALA A 49 -5.81 11.07 8.01
C ALA A 49 -4.42 11.72 8.12
N VAL A 50 -4.35 12.92 8.67
CA VAL A 50 -3.16 13.78 8.62
C VAL A 50 -2.70 14.20 10.02
N ASP A 51 -1.44 14.63 10.17
CA ASP A 51 -0.82 15.04 11.43
C ASP A 51 -0.37 16.51 11.46
N ASP A 52 -0.59 17.27 10.39
CA ASP A 52 -0.13 18.66 10.30
C ASP A 52 -1.17 19.54 9.60
N GLN A 53 -1.37 20.75 10.12
CA GLN A 53 -2.33 21.71 9.58
C GLN A 53 -2.05 22.08 8.11
N ARG A 54 -0.80 22.11 7.69
CA ARG A 54 -0.42 22.40 6.29
C ARG A 54 -1.01 21.39 5.31
N LEU A 55 -1.12 20.10 5.73
CA LEU A 55 -1.75 19.06 4.93
C LEU A 55 -3.28 19.23 4.87
N VAL A 56 -3.89 19.65 5.99
CA VAL A 56 -5.32 20.02 6.02
C VAL A 56 -5.60 21.16 5.06
N ASP A 57 -4.81 22.23 5.13
CA ASP A 57 -5.00 23.43 4.30
C ASP A 57 -4.82 23.11 2.81
N LEU A 58 -3.79 22.30 2.47
CA LEU A 58 -3.56 21.82 1.09
C LEU A 58 -4.77 21.05 0.53
N LEU A 59 -5.27 20.09 1.31
CA LEU A 59 -6.39 19.23 0.90
C LEU A 59 -7.69 20.04 0.79
N ALA A 60 -7.96 20.95 1.75
CA ALA A 60 -9.13 21.81 1.74
C ALA A 60 -9.16 22.73 0.50
N GLN A 61 -8.01 23.30 0.10
CA GLN A 61 -7.90 24.12 -1.13
C GLN A 61 -8.27 23.34 -2.40
N SER A 62 -8.07 22.02 -2.38
CA SER A 62 -8.39 21.11 -3.49
C SER A 62 -9.77 20.43 -3.34
N GLY A 63 -10.53 20.79 -2.30
CA GLY A 63 -11.88 20.27 -2.04
C GLY A 63 -11.87 18.82 -1.52
N PHE A 64 -10.85 18.44 -0.77
CA PHE A 64 -10.76 17.14 -0.09
C PHE A 64 -10.95 17.29 1.40
N GLU A 65 -11.51 16.26 2.04
CA GLU A 65 -11.75 16.22 3.48
C GLU A 65 -10.56 15.58 4.20
N ALA A 66 -10.03 16.28 5.20
CA ALA A 66 -8.94 15.82 6.05
C ALA A 66 -9.39 15.72 7.50
N ILE A 67 -9.00 14.63 8.15
CA ILE A 67 -9.22 14.36 9.57
C ILE A 67 -7.87 14.49 10.27
N MET A 68 -7.76 15.46 11.19
CA MET A 68 -6.57 15.61 12.03
C MET A 68 -6.50 14.44 13.00
N THR A 69 -5.34 13.79 13.06
CA THR A 69 -5.05 12.64 13.91
C THR A 69 -3.83 12.89 14.77
N ASN A 70 -3.64 12.08 15.82
CA ASN A 70 -2.48 12.22 16.70
C ASN A 70 -1.16 12.09 15.91
N ALA A 71 -0.24 13.03 16.14
CA ALA A 71 1.08 13.05 15.52
C ALA A 71 1.99 11.89 16.00
N ASP A 72 1.71 11.33 17.19
CA ASP A 72 2.50 10.27 17.80
C ASP A 72 2.28 8.89 17.20
N HIS A 73 1.33 8.74 16.26
CA HIS A 73 1.15 7.46 15.56
C HIS A 73 2.42 7.03 14.83
N THR A 74 2.88 5.82 15.13
CA THR A 74 4.11 5.26 14.58
C THR A 74 3.92 4.63 13.20
N CYS A 75 2.69 4.22 12.86
CA CYS A 75 2.38 3.63 11.56
C CYS A 75 1.10 4.23 10.92
N GLY A 76 0.95 4.02 9.61
CA GLY A 76 -0.20 4.50 8.85
C GLY A 76 -1.51 3.85 9.28
N THR A 77 -1.47 2.58 9.67
CA THR A 77 -2.66 1.81 10.06
C THR A 77 -3.27 2.32 11.35
N ASP A 78 -2.47 2.68 12.36
CA ASP A 78 -2.98 3.30 13.60
C ASP A 78 -3.65 4.64 13.33
N ARG A 79 -3.08 5.44 12.43
CA ARG A 79 -3.63 6.73 12.01
C ARG A 79 -5.00 6.60 11.34
N ILE A 80 -5.15 5.66 10.40
CA ILE A 80 -6.46 5.44 9.76
C ILE A 80 -7.47 4.78 10.70
N ALA A 81 -7.04 4.03 11.71
CA ALA A 81 -7.92 3.49 12.73
C ALA A 81 -8.57 4.59 13.56
N GLU A 82 -7.80 5.62 13.97
CA GLU A 82 -8.31 6.81 14.64
C GLU A 82 -9.29 7.56 13.74
N ALA A 83 -8.90 7.85 12.49
CA ALA A 83 -9.74 8.56 11.53
C ALA A 83 -11.04 7.81 11.23
N ASN A 84 -11.01 6.48 11.09
CA ASN A 84 -12.21 5.67 10.85
C ASN A 84 -13.16 5.67 12.05
N GLY A 85 -12.65 5.77 13.27
CA GLY A 85 -13.48 5.95 14.49
C GLY A 85 -14.36 7.20 14.41
N THR A 86 -13.91 8.25 13.73
CA THR A 86 -14.66 9.49 13.47
C THR A 86 -15.56 9.35 12.23
N GLY A 87 -15.07 8.70 11.16
CA GLY A 87 -15.77 8.59 9.88
C GLY A 87 -16.85 7.51 9.80
N GLY A 88 -16.83 6.50 10.69
CA GLY A 88 -17.88 5.50 10.86
C GLY A 88 -18.11 4.58 9.65
N ALA A 89 -17.08 4.26 8.86
CA ALA A 89 -17.17 3.27 7.81
C ALA A 89 -17.09 1.84 8.37
N ASP A 90 -17.83 0.90 7.78
CA ASP A 90 -17.77 -0.53 8.12
C ASP A 90 -16.49 -1.18 7.62
N ASN A 91 -15.99 -0.71 6.44
CA ASN A 91 -14.75 -1.16 5.81
C ASN A 91 -13.89 0.05 5.42
N GLY A 92 -12.59 -0.02 5.68
CA GLY A 92 -11.60 0.96 5.28
C GLY A 92 -10.66 0.42 4.20
N ILE A 93 -10.55 1.14 3.09
CA ILE A 93 -9.52 0.89 2.07
C ILE A 93 -8.35 1.84 2.35
N ASN A 94 -7.20 1.29 2.70
CA ASN A 94 -5.98 2.04 2.99
C ASN A 94 -5.15 2.20 1.72
N ILE A 95 -5.00 3.44 1.26
CA ILE A 95 -4.12 3.82 0.15
C ILE A 95 -3.10 4.79 0.71
N GLN A 96 -1.81 4.52 0.55
CA GLN A 96 -0.78 5.40 1.10
C GLN A 96 -0.73 6.75 0.34
N GLY A 97 -0.38 7.82 1.05
CA GLY A 97 -0.35 9.18 0.51
C GLY A 97 0.70 9.45 -0.59
N ASP A 98 1.49 8.45 -0.95
CA ASP A 98 2.53 8.47 -1.98
C ASP A 98 2.24 7.54 -3.17
N GLN A 99 1.11 6.86 -3.18
CA GLN A 99 0.71 5.93 -4.25
C GLN A 99 0.02 6.65 -5.41
N ALA A 100 0.81 7.36 -6.21
CA ALA A 100 0.31 8.25 -7.24
C ALA A 100 -0.31 7.56 -8.47
N LEU A 101 -0.14 6.24 -8.64
CA LEU A 101 -0.68 5.47 -9.77
C LEU A 101 -1.78 4.49 -9.41
N VAL A 102 -2.34 4.54 -8.21
CA VAL A 102 -3.44 3.65 -7.84
C VAL A 102 -4.55 3.66 -8.89
N THR A 103 -5.10 2.47 -9.21
CA THR A 103 -6.13 2.30 -10.22
C THR A 103 -7.48 1.95 -9.60
N GLY A 104 -8.56 2.26 -10.32
CA GLY A 104 -9.91 1.86 -9.91
C GLY A 104 -10.08 0.33 -9.86
N ALA A 105 -9.34 -0.43 -10.67
CA ALA A 105 -9.34 -1.89 -10.62
C ALA A 105 -8.75 -2.39 -9.29
N GLN A 106 -7.62 -1.83 -8.85
CA GLN A 106 -7.00 -2.14 -7.55
C GLN A 106 -7.95 -1.81 -6.39
N ILE A 107 -8.55 -0.63 -6.40
CA ILE A 107 -9.50 -0.21 -5.35
C ILE A 107 -10.70 -1.17 -5.30
N ARG A 108 -11.34 -1.46 -6.43
CA ARG A 108 -12.48 -2.38 -6.50
C ARG A 108 -12.11 -3.82 -6.13
N SER A 109 -10.88 -4.26 -6.45
CA SER A 109 -10.39 -5.57 -6.01
C SER A 109 -10.34 -5.66 -4.48
N LEU A 110 -9.81 -4.63 -3.80
CA LEU A 110 -9.79 -4.55 -2.34
C LEU A 110 -11.20 -4.52 -1.74
N VAL A 111 -12.11 -3.74 -2.32
CA VAL A 111 -13.53 -3.70 -1.89
C VAL A 111 -14.13 -5.09 -1.98
N LYS A 112 -13.94 -5.80 -3.10
CA LYS A 112 -14.46 -7.15 -3.29
C LYS A 112 -13.87 -8.16 -2.30
N LEU A 113 -12.57 -8.07 -1.99
CA LEU A 113 -11.91 -8.97 -1.05
C LEU A 113 -12.42 -8.79 0.38
N ILE A 114 -12.75 -7.55 0.80
CA ILE A 114 -13.21 -7.29 2.16
C ILE A 114 -14.71 -7.58 2.36
N GLU A 115 -15.43 -7.83 1.30
CA GLU A 115 -16.81 -8.33 1.37
C GLU A 115 -16.79 -9.82 1.76
N GLY A 116 -17.63 -10.22 2.69
CA GLY A 116 -17.68 -11.59 3.21
C GLY A 116 -16.90 -11.77 4.51
N ASP A 117 -16.20 -12.89 4.66
CA ASP A 117 -15.53 -13.26 5.93
C ASP A 117 -14.09 -12.75 6.09
N THR A 118 -13.59 -11.99 5.12
CA THR A 118 -12.25 -11.42 5.16
C THR A 118 -12.19 -10.23 6.11
N GLN A 119 -11.20 -10.23 7.02
CA GLN A 119 -11.00 -9.14 7.99
C GLN A 119 -9.90 -8.16 7.55
N MET A 120 -8.92 -8.67 6.80
CA MET A 120 -7.80 -7.92 6.23
C MET A 120 -7.48 -8.46 4.85
N ALA A 121 -7.28 -7.58 3.88
CA ALA A 121 -6.86 -7.92 2.53
C ALA A 121 -5.75 -7.00 2.04
N THR A 122 -4.99 -7.47 1.07
CA THR A 122 -3.96 -6.68 0.38
C THR A 122 -3.85 -7.07 -1.09
N LEU A 123 -2.99 -6.38 -1.84
CA LEU A 123 -2.69 -6.70 -3.23
C LEU A 123 -1.22 -7.03 -3.43
N GLY A 124 -0.98 -7.91 -4.39
CA GLY A 124 0.36 -8.19 -4.90
C GLY A 124 0.37 -8.19 -6.44
N THR A 125 1.52 -7.87 -7.02
CA THR A 125 1.76 -7.95 -8.46
C THR A 125 2.70 -9.11 -8.74
N PRO A 126 2.46 -9.96 -9.77
CA PRO A 126 3.42 -10.97 -10.17
C PRO A 126 4.80 -10.34 -10.42
N LEU A 127 5.84 -10.91 -9.81
CA LEU A 127 7.20 -10.34 -9.84
C LEU A 127 7.69 -10.00 -11.26
N PRO A 128 7.50 -10.86 -12.29
CA PRO A 128 7.91 -10.50 -13.66
C PRO A 128 7.15 -9.30 -14.23
N VAL A 129 5.86 -9.14 -13.89
CA VAL A 129 5.04 -7.99 -14.31
C VAL A 129 5.56 -6.72 -13.65
N TYR A 130 5.81 -6.76 -12.34
CA TYR A 130 6.39 -5.64 -11.59
C TYR A 130 7.76 -5.22 -12.14
N ALA A 131 8.64 -6.19 -12.40
CA ALA A 131 9.96 -5.97 -12.98
C ALA A 131 9.88 -5.29 -14.35
N HIS A 132 8.96 -5.75 -15.20
CA HIS A 132 8.72 -5.16 -16.52
C HIS A 132 8.30 -3.68 -16.44
N PHE A 133 7.31 -3.34 -15.61
CA PHE A 133 6.83 -1.97 -15.44
C PHE A 133 7.93 -1.04 -14.90
N ASN A 134 8.76 -1.53 -14.00
CA ASN A 134 9.85 -0.75 -13.40
C ASN A 134 11.15 -0.79 -14.24
N LYS A 135 11.13 -1.39 -15.44
CA LYS A 135 12.29 -1.49 -16.35
C LYS A 135 13.52 -2.11 -15.66
N ARG A 136 13.28 -3.10 -14.77
CA ARG A 136 14.30 -3.82 -14.00
C ARG A 136 14.34 -5.29 -14.42
N SER A 137 15.46 -5.97 -14.18
CA SER A 137 15.50 -7.42 -14.34
C SER A 137 14.69 -8.13 -13.24
N VAL A 138 14.22 -9.32 -13.52
CA VAL A 138 13.51 -10.17 -12.55
C VAL A 138 14.41 -10.49 -11.35
N ASP A 139 15.68 -10.80 -11.60
CA ASP A 139 16.66 -11.11 -10.56
C ASP A 139 16.98 -9.87 -9.67
N ASP A 140 17.06 -8.66 -10.26
CA ASP A 140 17.26 -7.44 -9.48
C ASP A 140 16.09 -7.20 -8.52
N VAL A 141 14.84 -7.35 -8.98
CA VAL A 141 13.65 -7.20 -8.13
C VAL A 141 13.60 -8.29 -7.07
N TYR A 142 13.88 -9.55 -7.45
CA TYR A 142 13.85 -10.68 -6.51
C TYR A 142 14.84 -10.52 -5.37
N ASN A 143 16.03 -9.98 -5.63
CA ASN A 143 17.09 -9.80 -4.64
C ASN A 143 17.06 -8.45 -3.91
N ASP A 144 16.24 -7.49 -4.36
CA ASP A 144 16.14 -6.18 -3.71
C ASP A 144 15.30 -6.24 -2.44
N SER A 145 15.88 -5.87 -1.31
CA SER A 145 15.18 -5.79 -0.03
C SER A 145 14.15 -4.65 0.05
N GLY A 146 14.18 -3.70 -0.88
CA GLY A 146 13.17 -2.65 -1.05
C GLY A 146 11.84 -3.21 -1.56
N ASP A 147 11.91 -4.22 -2.44
CA ASP A 147 10.76 -4.90 -3.02
C ASP A 147 10.31 -6.06 -2.12
N VAL A 148 9.18 -5.92 -1.45
CA VAL A 148 8.68 -6.94 -0.51
C VAL A 148 8.06 -8.11 -1.27
N LYS A 149 8.68 -9.30 -1.12
CA LYS A 149 8.16 -10.56 -1.70
C LYS A 149 7.00 -11.08 -0.85
N LEU A 150 5.98 -11.57 -1.53
CA LEU A 150 4.77 -12.14 -0.94
C LEU A 150 4.49 -13.51 -1.53
N ILE A 151 4.32 -14.50 -0.67
CA ILE A 151 3.94 -15.87 -1.03
C ILE A 151 2.56 -16.17 -0.45
N CYS A 152 1.70 -16.77 -1.28
CA CYS A 152 0.33 -17.12 -0.92
C CYS A 152 0.13 -18.64 -0.82
N ASP A 153 -0.86 -19.04 -0.07
CA ASP A 153 -1.36 -20.40 -0.05
C ASP A 153 -2.30 -20.69 -1.25
N LYS A 154 -2.86 -21.90 -1.29
CA LYS A 154 -3.78 -22.33 -2.36
C LYS A 154 -5.11 -21.58 -2.37
N ASN A 155 -5.46 -20.94 -1.26
CA ASN A 155 -6.71 -20.17 -1.12
C ASN A 155 -6.53 -18.69 -1.51
N GLY A 156 -5.27 -18.29 -1.77
CA GLY A 156 -4.91 -16.89 -2.03
C GLY A 156 -4.72 -16.07 -0.76
N ASP A 157 -4.48 -16.73 0.40
CA ASP A 157 -4.14 -16.05 1.63
C ASP A 157 -2.61 -15.97 1.79
N ALA A 158 -2.12 -14.89 2.36
CA ALA A 158 -0.69 -14.67 2.56
C ALA A 158 -0.10 -15.70 3.54
N ILE A 159 0.95 -16.40 3.09
CA ILE A 159 1.78 -17.24 3.96
C ILE A 159 2.85 -16.38 4.64
N TYR A 160 3.57 -15.57 3.85
CA TYR A 160 4.64 -14.75 4.37
C TYR A 160 4.97 -13.55 3.48
N PHE A 161 5.39 -12.46 4.11
CA PHE A 161 5.97 -11.28 3.49
C PHE A 161 7.43 -11.17 3.91
N SER A 162 8.35 -10.94 2.98
CA SER A 162 9.76 -10.80 3.31
C SER A 162 10.50 -9.83 2.39
N ARG A 163 11.46 -9.13 2.99
CA ARG A 163 12.48 -8.38 2.24
C ARG A 163 13.53 -9.30 1.62
N SER A 164 13.71 -10.51 2.19
CA SER A 164 14.59 -11.52 1.61
C SER A 164 13.99 -12.15 0.36
N PRO A 165 14.82 -12.70 -0.56
CA PRO A 165 14.35 -13.54 -1.64
C PRO A 165 13.64 -14.79 -1.10
N ILE A 166 12.34 -14.93 -1.38
CA ILE A 166 11.52 -16.09 -1.06
C ILE A 166 10.59 -16.43 -2.24
N PRO A 167 10.28 -17.77 -2.45
CA PRO A 167 10.89 -18.94 -1.80
C PRO A 167 12.32 -19.17 -2.31
N TYR A 168 13.16 -19.87 -1.57
CA TYR A 168 14.48 -20.26 -2.06
C TYR A 168 14.34 -21.31 -3.16
N PHE A 169 14.62 -20.96 -4.40
CA PHE A 169 14.60 -21.89 -5.54
C PHE A 169 15.85 -22.75 -5.51
N ARG A 170 15.73 -23.94 -4.89
CA ARG A 170 16.86 -24.82 -4.61
C ARG A 170 17.62 -25.24 -5.87
N ASP A 171 16.90 -25.62 -6.92
CA ASP A 171 17.50 -26.14 -8.16
C ASP A 171 18.18 -25.05 -9.00
N ALA A 172 17.78 -23.80 -8.80
CA ALA A 172 18.42 -22.62 -9.38
C ALA A 172 19.51 -22.00 -8.46
N GLY A 173 19.88 -22.68 -7.36
CA GLY A 173 20.90 -22.17 -6.44
C GLY A 173 20.49 -20.89 -5.70
N GLY A 174 19.19 -20.60 -5.62
CA GLY A 174 18.63 -19.41 -4.98
C GLY A 174 18.33 -18.26 -5.94
N ALA A 175 18.72 -18.33 -7.21
CA ALA A 175 18.27 -17.38 -8.23
C ALA A 175 16.78 -17.57 -8.55
N TYR A 176 16.13 -16.55 -9.11
CA TYR A 176 14.74 -16.67 -9.50
C TYR A 176 14.55 -17.72 -10.61
N ASP A 177 13.69 -18.69 -10.35
CA ASP A 177 13.37 -19.74 -11.31
C ASP A 177 11.98 -19.50 -11.93
N THR A 178 11.96 -19.02 -13.16
CA THR A 178 10.71 -18.74 -13.90
C THR A 178 9.83 -19.98 -14.06
N ALA A 179 10.43 -21.17 -14.27
CA ALA A 179 9.67 -22.40 -14.45
C ALA A 179 9.01 -22.85 -13.13
N ALA A 180 9.76 -22.84 -12.03
CA ALA A 180 9.24 -23.15 -10.70
C ALA A 180 8.24 -22.10 -10.21
N ALA A 181 8.44 -20.82 -10.55
CA ALA A 181 7.53 -19.73 -10.20
C ALA A 181 6.15 -19.83 -10.87
N ASN A 182 6.00 -20.58 -11.96
CA ASN A 182 4.67 -20.89 -12.53
C ASN A 182 3.82 -21.75 -11.58
N ALA A 183 4.45 -22.60 -10.77
CA ALA A 183 3.76 -23.44 -9.79
C ALA A 183 3.69 -22.79 -8.40
N CYS A 184 4.62 -21.88 -8.09
CA CYS A 184 4.70 -21.11 -6.83
C CYS A 184 4.93 -19.64 -7.16
N PRO A 185 3.87 -18.87 -7.53
CA PRO A 185 4.00 -17.48 -7.91
C PRO A 185 4.59 -16.63 -6.80
N VAL A 186 5.62 -15.86 -7.13
CA VAL A 186 6.14 -14.81 -6.27
C VAL A 186 5.46 -13.50 -6.63
N LEU A 187 4.82 -12.89 -5.66
CA LEU A 187 4.22 -11.57 -5.80
C LEU A 187 5.12 -10.51 -5.16
N ILE A 188 5.07 -9.30 -5.69
CA ILE A 188 5.57 -8.10 -5.03
C ILE A 188 4.38 -7.41 -4.36
N HIS A 189 4.49 -7.18 -3.06
CA HIS A 189 3.46 -6.54 -2.26
C HIS A 189 3.30 -5.05 -2.63
N LEU A 190 2.07 -4.58 -2.79
CA LEU A 190 1.78 -3.21 -3.26
C LEU A 190 1.49 -2.20 -2.14
N GLY A 191 1.49 -2.60 -0.87
CA GLY A 191 1.21 -1.66 0.24
C GLY A 191 -0.22 -1.08 0.25
N LEU A 192 -1.14 -1.66 -0.50
CA LEU A 192 -2.56 -1.34 -0.53
C LEU A 192 -3.33 -2.33 0.33
N TYR A 193 -4.24 -1.85 1.19
CA TYR A 193 -4.95 -2.74 2.10
C TYR A 193 -6.44 -2.44 2.18
N ALA A 194 -7.20 -3.45 2.61
CA ALA A 194 -8.56 -3.29 3.08
C ALA A 194 -8.71 -3.94 4.46
N TYR A 195 -9.51 -3.30 5.31
CA TYR A 195 -9.78 -3.77 6.66
C TYR A 195 -11.27 -3.64 6.96
N THR A 196 -11.84 -4.60 7.71
CA THR A 196 -13.07 -4.29 8.43
C THR A 196 -12.79 -3.31 9.56
N ALA A 197 -13.73 -2.43 9.90
CA ALA A 197 -13.56 -1.47 10.99
C ALA A 197 -13.20 -2.15 12.32
N LYS A 198 -13.84 -3.30 12.59
CA LYS A 198 -13.56 -4.11 13.78
C LYS A 198 -12.11 -4.60 13.81
N PHE A 199 -11.61 -5.12 12.68
CA PHE A 199 -10.24 -5.63 12.62
C PHE A 199 -9.22 -4.49 12.69
N LEU A 200 -9.51 -3.36 12.08
CA LEU A 200 -8.65 -2.17 12.13
C LEU A 200 -8.41 -1.71 13.59
N GLN A 201 -9.46 -1.70 14.43
CA GLN A 201 -9.33 -1.43 15.86
C GLN A 201 -8.55 -2.54 16.59
N THR A 202 -8.80 -3.81 16.23
CA THR A 202 -8.05 -4.94 16.78
C THR A 202 -6.57 -4.81 16.44
N PHE A 203 -6.23 -4.55 15.19
CA PHE A 203 -4.84 -4.40 14.71
C PHE A 203 -4.09 -3.30 15.48
N SER A 204 -4.69 -2.13 15.67
CA SER A 204 -4.10 -1.03 16.43
C SER A 204 -3.90 -1.34 17.93
N SER A 205 -4.63 -2.33 18.46
CA SER A 205 -4.45 -2.80 19.85
C SER A 205 -3.37 -3.86 20.01
N LEU A 206 -2.91 -4.48 18.91
CA LEU A 206 -1.84 -5.49 18.96
C LEU A 206 -0.49 -4.83 19.21
N ALA A 207 0.31 -5.43 20.10
CA ALA A 207 1.70 -5.01 20.27
C ALA A 207 2.51 -5.32 19.00
N PRO A 208 3.53 -4.49 18.66
CA PRO A 208 4.47 -4.81 17.59
C PRO A 208 5.05 -6.21 17.75
N SER A 209 5.06 -6.97 16.67
CA SER A 209 5.52 -8.37 16.69
C SER A 209 7.01 -8.51 16.36
N SER A 210 7.57 -9.70 16.58
CA SER A 210 8.99 -9.95 16.38
C SER A 210 9.40 -9.88 14.92
N LEU A 211 8.62 -10.47 14.01
CA LEU A 211 8.87 -10.43 12.57
C LEU A 211 8.62 -9.02 12.01
N GLU A 212 7.55 -8.34 12.46
CA GLU A 212 7.32 -6.92 12.11
C GLU A 212 8.54 -6.07 12.46
N THR A 213 9.10 -6.27 13.66
CA THR A 213 10.27 -5.52 14.13
C THR A 213 11.52 -5.84 13.31
N ALA A 214 11.73 -7.10 12.96
CA ALA A 214 12.89 -7.56 12.19
C ALA A 214 12.85 -7.10 10.73
N GLU A 215 11.72 -7.30 10.05
CA GLU A 215 11.53 -7.00 8.63
C GLU A 215 11.09 -5.55 8.39
N LYS A 216 10.63 -4.82 9.44
CA LYS A 216 9.97 -3.50 9.30
C LYS A 216 8.76 -3.56 8.36
N LEU A 217 7.95 -4.60 8.54
CA LEU A 217 6.73 -4.89 7.75
C LEU A 217 5.56 -5.04 8.71
N GLU A 218 4.69 -4.02 8.80
CA GLU A 218 3.61 -3.97 9.80
C GLU A 218 2.58 -5.08 9.64
N MET A 219 2.34 -5.58 8.41
CA MET A 219 1.37 -6.65 8.16
C MET A 219 1.76 -7.98 8.83
N LEU A 220 3.03 -8.18 9.14
CA LEU A 220 3.49 -9.37 9.87
C LEU A 220 2.92 -9.42 11.29
N ARG A 221 2.55 -8.30 11.89
CA ARG A 221 1.81 -8.26 13.16
C ARG A 221 0.52 -9.06 13.07
N ALA A 222 -0.22 -8.95 11.97
CA ALA A 222 -1.44 -9.72 11.77
C ALA A 222 -1.15 -11.22 11.65
N THR A 223 -0.20 -11.61 10.79
CA THR A 223 0.12 -13.03 10.54
C THR A 223 0.70 -13.72 11.78
N GLU A 224 1.59 -13.05 12.54
CA GLU A 224 2.14 -13.61 13.80
C GLU A 224 1.06 -13.80 14.88
N ASN A 225 -0.02 -13.02 14.86
CA ASN A 225 -1.17 -13.19 15.76
C ASN A 225 -2.26 -14.12 15.19
N GLY A 226 -1.96 -14.85 14.10
CA GLY A 226 -2.85 -15.86 13.53
C GLY A 226 -4.01 -15.30 12.70
N TYR A 227 -3.96 -14.01 12.34
CA TYR A 227 -4.95 -13.42 11.44
C TYR A 227 -4.58 -13.69 9.98
N ARG A 228 -5.60 -13.99 9.20
CA ARG A 228 -5.51 -14.26 7.78
C ARG A 228 -5.53 -12.94 6.98
N ILE A 229 -4.67 -12.84 5.97
CA ILE A 229 -4.65 -11.72 5.02
C ILE A 229 -4.95 -12.28 3.64
N SER A 230 -6.11 -11.94 3.09
CA SER A 230 -6.46 -12.36 1.72
C SER A 230 -5.74 -11.48 0.69
N VAL A 231 -5.20 -12.10 -0.36
CA VAL A 231 -4.38 -11.42 -1.35
C VAL A 231 -5.06 -11.40 -2.71
N GLY A 232 -5.26 -10.20 -3.25
CA GLY A 232 -5.65 -10.02 -4.64
C GLY A 232 -4.42 -9.84 -5.53
N VAL A 233 -4.52 -10.30 -6.77
CA VAL A 233 -3.48 -10.11 -7.78
C VAL A 233 -3.84 -8.92 -8.66
N SER A 234 -2.89 -7.99 -8.86
CA SER A 234 -3.00 -6.86 -9.76
C SER A 234 -1.85 -6.87 -10.77
N GLU A 235 -2.16 -6.67 -12.02
CA GLU A 235 -1.16 -6.48 -13.09
C GLU A 235 -1.08 -5.01 -13.54
N ASP A 236 -1.73 -4.12 -12.82
CA ASP A 236 -1.67 -2.68 -13.09
C ASP A 236 -0.31 -2.07 -12.70
N PRO A 237 0.13 -1.01 -13.38
CA PRO A 237 1.35 -0.30 -13.00
C PRO A 237 1.26 0.25 -11.58
N TYR A 238 2.40 0.24 -10.90
CA TYR A 238 2.53 0.72 -9.54
C TYR A 238 3.78 1.60 -9.42
N ILE A 239 3.59 2.81 -8.92
CA ILE A 239 4.67 3.73 -8.55
C ILE A 239 4.35 4.32 -7.19
N GLU A 240 5.27 4.16 -6.26
CA GLU A 240 5.30 4.81 -4.96
C GLU A 240 6.35 5.94 -5.00
N ILE A 241 6.02 7.10 -4.47
CA ILE A 241 6.92 8.25 -4.50
C ILE A 241 7.57 8.42 -3.13
N ASP A 242 8.66 7.70 -2.90
CA ASP A 242 9.38 7.68 -1.63
C ASP A 242 10.75 8.37 -1.71
N THR A 243 11.29 8.51 -2.91
CA THR A 243 12.61 9.08 -3.18
C THR A 243 12.53 10.11 -4.31
N LEU A 244 13.58 10.93 -4.45
CA LEU A 244 13.69 11.86 -5.59
C LEU A 244 13.74 11.13 -6.95
N GLU A 245 14.29 9.93 -6.98
CA GLU A 245 14.34 9.13 -8.20
C GLU A 245 12.94 8.68 -8.61
N GLN A 246 12.16 8.15 -7.68
CA GLN A 246 10.76 7.77 -7.93
C GLN A 246 9.88 8.98 -8.29
N ALA A 247 10.13 10.16 -7.71
CA ALA A 247 9.47 11.40 -8.13
C ALA A 247 9.75 11.72 -9.61
N ARG A 248 11.01 11.58 -10.07
CA ARG A 248 11.40 11.76 -11.48
C ARG A 248 10.80 10.67 -12.39
N ASP A 249 10.66 9.43 -11.90
CA ASP A 249 10.00 8.37 -12.63
C ASP A 249 8.53 8.70 -12.87
N TYR A 250 7.87 9.24 -11.85
CA TYR A 250 6.50 9.70 -11.99
C TYR A 250 6.37 10.91 -12.93
N GLU A 251 7.33 11.86 -12.91
CA GLU A 251 7.38 12.96 -13.89
C GLU A 251 7.49 12.45 -15.34
N ARG A 252 8.37 11.44 -15.57
CA ARG A 252 8.49 10.81 -16.89
C ARG A 252 7.22 10.12 -17.32
N TYR A 253 6.59 9.39 -16.41
CA TYR A 253 5.30 8.76 -16.67
C TYR A 253 4.22 9.76 -17.09
N LEU A 254 4.12 10.91 -16.42
CA LEU A 254 3.18 11.97 -16.76
C LEU A 254 3.45 12.55 -18.16
N ALA A 255 4.74 12.76 -18.50
CA ALA A 255 5.14 13.29 -19.81
C ALA A 255 4.81 12.32 -20.96
N GLU A 256 4.87 10.99 -20.74
CA GLU A 256 4.52 9.97 -21.72
C GLU A 256 2.99 9.88 -21.98
N LYS A 257 2.17 10.45 -21.08
CA LYS A 257 0.70 10.39 -21.14
C LYS A 257 0.05 11.70 -21.58
N SER A 258 0.83 12.78 -21.66
CA SER A 258 0.40 14.11 -22.14
C SER A 258 0.50 14.22 -23.65
#